data_547ee686bb2efc0afe775c11c5c962f5
#
_entry.id   547ee686bb2efc0afe775c11c5c962f5
#
_cell.length_a   1.000
_cell.length_b   1.000
_cell.length_c   1.000
_cell.angle_alpha   90.00
_cell.angle_beta   90.00
_cell.angle_gamma   90.00
#
_symmetry.space_group_name_H-M   'P 1'
#
loop_
_entity.id
_entity.type
_entity.pdbx_description
1 polymer ?
#
loop_
_entity_poly.entity_id
_entity_poly.type
_entity_poly.pdbx_seq_one_letter_code
_entity_poly.pdbx_strand_id
1 'polypeptide(L)'
;MNLLILSSSTGGGHNMRANALKYWWEQQGGRAKVSQPLESSFGLNRMGSNFYNLIQKYYPAFHFIYFNFLEIASLHRKKSLIFGKKPWFEEIGDFKPNLVLSVHAHLNHGYFELLKDRFPDGFKFAIYCGELADGIGFSRHWINPNTDIFFGPFEETCTAAIERGLPREKTAVVGPLLRKAFFQEISEEEKKVILNKYGISLDIPIILLGTGANGVNRHIDVLNSLTKYNSIFQVIALCGNNSKIFDKIRRIKNLFNFKVVPLKVLDDQEMTLFLKEAKFLFARPGAGTTTEAIVCGTPIIFDVSRGVMPQEVNNLNFWKDRALSCVLCRNPKNIHQLIKPSLPKIKIELESSPKVLLKRLSQLCLDS
;
A
#
# COMPACT_ATOMS: atom_id res chain seq x y z
N MET A 1 -18.00 20.12 1.06
CA MET A 1 -18.38 18.74 1.48
C MET A 1 -17.35 18.19 2.44
N ASN A 2 -17.81 17.51 3.50
CA ASN A 2 -16.97 16.95 4.56
C ASN A 2 -16.78 15.44 4.37
N LEU A 3 -15.55 14.99 4.15
CA LEU A 3 -15.18 13.59 3.99
C LEU A 3 -14.47 13.08 5.26
N LEU A 4 -15.03 12.07 5.91
CA LEU A 4 -14.35 11.30 6.96
C LEU A 4 -13.71 10.06 6.35
N ILE A 5 -12.39 9.91 6.48
CA ILE A 5 -11.63 8.79 5.94
C ILE A 5 -11.25 7.86 7.09
N LEU A 6 -11.73 6.62 7.07
CA LEU A 6 -11.40 5.60 8.06
C LEU A 6 -10.18 4.79 7.62
N SER A 7 -9.12 4.79 8.43
CA SER A 7 -7.84 4.13 8.18
C SER A 7 -7.31 3.39 9.40
N SER A 8 -6.19 2.70 9.24
CA SER A 8 -5.43 2.06 10.33
C SER A 8 -3.95 2.02 10.00
N SER A 9 -3.11 1.99 11.03
CA SER A 9 -1.65 1.91 10.93
C SER A 9 -1.12 0.49 10.68
N THR A 10 -1.99 -0.48 10.39
CA THR A 10 -1.58 -1.83 10.02
C THR A 10 -0.94 -1.84 8.64
N GLY A 11 0.36 -2.17 8.56
CA GLY A 11 1.09 -2.35 7.31
C GLY A 11 1.44 -1.08 6.51
N GLY A 12 1.00 0.11 6.91
CA GLY A 12 1.33 1.40 6.27
C GLY A 12 0.59 1.73 4.98
N GLY A 13 0.11 0.75 4.21
CA GLY A 13 -0.57 0.97 2.93
C GLY A 13 -1.93 1.69 3.07
N HIS A 14 -2.66 1.41 4.13
CA HIS A 14 -3.95 2.06 4.42
C HIS A 14 -3.77 3.56 4.70
N ASN A 15 -2.81 3.93 5.53
CA ASN A 15 -2.51 5.32 5.84
C ASN A 15 -2.01 6.10 4.62
N MET A 16 -1.21 5.47 3.77
CA MET A 16 -0.77 6.07 2.51
C MET A 16 -1.98 6.43 1.64
N ARG A 17 -2.93 5.49 1.46
CA ARG A 17 -4.16 5.73 0.69
C ARG A 17 -5.05 6.79 1.33
N ALA A 18 -5.23 6.76 2.66
CA ALA A 18 -6.02 7.73 3.38
C ALA A 18 -5.46 9.15 3.23
N ASN A 19 -4.15 9.32 3.37
CA ASN A 19 -3.50 10.61 3.21
C ASN A 19 -3.52 11.09 1.76
N ALA A 20 -3.35 10.18 0.79
CA ALA A 20 -3.48 10.50 -0.62
C ALA A 20 -4.90 11.01 -0.95
N LEU A 21 -5.94 10.30 -0.47
CA LEU A 21 -7.32 10.72 -0.67
C LEU A 21 -7.62 12.05 0.00
N LYS A 22 -7.16 12.26 1.25
CA LYS A 22 -7.31 13.54 1.94
C LYS A 22 -6.73 14.68 1.09
N TYR A 23 -5.49 14.53 0.64
CA TYR A 23 -4.84 15.53 -0.21
C TYR A 23 -5.66 15.85 -1.46
N TRP A 24 -6.07 14.82 -2.21
CA TRP A 24 -6.83 15.00 -3.44
C TRP A 24 -8.21 15.61 -3.22
N TRP A 25 -8.89 15.23 -2.14
CA TRP A 25 -10.18 15.80 -1.78
C TRP A 25 -10.10 17.29 -1.43
N GLU A 26 -9.07 17.67 -0.68
CA GLU A 26 -8.82 19.04 -0.28
C GLU A 26 -8.42 19.93 -1.49
N GLN A 27 -7.74 19.38 -2.49
CA GLN A 27 -7.42 20.08 -3.74
C GLN A 27 -8.66 20.45 -4.56
N GLN A 28 -9.79 19.78 -4.34
CA GLN A 28 -11.09 20.12 -4.97
C GLN A 28 -11.95 21.06 -4.12
N GLY A 29 -11.41 21.64 -3.05
CA GLY A 29 -12.13 22.52 -2.13
C GLY A 29 -13.00 21.77 -1.11
N GLY A 30 -12.88 20.44 -1.00
CA GLY A 30 -13.51 19.65 0.04
C GLY A 30 -12.75 19.77 1.36
N ARG A 31 -13.38 19.40 2.46
CA ARG A 31 -12.76 19.27 3.77
C ARG A 31 -12.65 17.79 4.12
N ALA A 32 -11.47 17.30 4.48
CA ALA A 32 -11.27 15.90 4.83
C ALA A 32 -10.62 15.71 6.20
N LYS A 33 -11.06 14.67 6.92
CA LYS A 33 -10.47 14.22 8.18
C LYS A 33 -10.14 12.74 8.09
N VAL A 34 -8.88 12.39 8.37
CA VAL A 34 -8.47 10.99 8.54
C VAL A 34 -8.65 10.61 10.00
N SER A 35 -9.26 9.46 10.24
CA SER A 35 -9.47 8.88 11.56
C SER A 35 -8.95 7.45 11.59
N GLN A 36 -8.32 7.07 12.71
CA GLN A 36 -7.73 5.75 12.93
C GLN A 36 -8.39 5.07 14.14
N PRO A 37 -9.63 4.57 13.99
CA PRO A 37 -10.41 4.08 15.12
C PRO A 37 -9.80 2.88 15.84
N LEU A 38 -8.99 2.05 15.16
CA LEU A 38 -8.31 0.92 15.82
C LEU A 38 -7.21 1.39 16.79
N GLU A 39 -6.58 2.51 16.51
CA GLU A 39 -5.52 3.11 17.32
C GLU A 39 -6.08 4.03 18.40
N SER A 40 -7.16 4.74 18.12
CA SER A 40 -7.82 5.69 19.05
C SER A 40 -8.69 4.98 20.06
N SER A 41 -9.27 3.83 19.70
CA SER A 41 -10.04 3.00 20.62
C SER A 41 -9.10 2.19 21.53
N PHE A 42 -9.62 1.56 22.52
CA PHE A 42 -8.98 0.89 23.67
C PHE A 42 -7.61 0.23 23.38
N GLY A 43 -6.72 0.22 24.41
CA GLY A 43 -5.34 -0.29 24.34
C GLY A 43 -5.18 -1.72 23.81
N LEU A 44 -6.21 -2.57 23.88
CA LEU A 44 -6.21 -3.94 23.35
C LEU A 44 -6.13 -3.95 21.81
N ASN A 45 -6.81 -3.02 21.12
CA ASN A 45 -6.77 -2.90 19.67
C ASN A 45 -5.40 -2.40 19.20
N ARG A 46 -4.80 -1.49 19.96
CA ARG A 46 -3.42 -1.01 19.72
C ARG A 46 -2.39 -2.13 19.90
N MET A 47 -2.59 -3.02 20.88
CA MET A 47 -1.78 -4.24 21.02
C MET A 47 -1.94 -5.16 19.81
N GLY A 48 -3.15 -5.33 19.28
CA GLY A 48 -3.41 -6.13 18.08
C GLY A 48 -2.68 -5.60 16.85
N SER A 49 -2.70 -4.29 16.61
CA SER A 49 -1.97 -3.65 15.51
C SER A 49 -0.44 -3.83 15.65
N ASN A 50 0.09 -3.70 16.87
CA ASN A 50 1.51 -3.92 17.16
C ASN A 50 1.90 -5.38 16.95
N PHE A 51 1.05 -6.33 17.37
CA PHE A 51 1.25 -7.76 17.20
C PHE A 51 1.22 -8.16 15.71
N TYR A 52 0.29 -7.60 14.94
CA TYR A 52 0.23 -7.73 13.49
C TYR A 52 1.56 -7.31 12.84
N ASN A 53 2.05 -6.12 13.16
CA ASN A 53 3.29 -5.59 12.63
C ASN A 53 4.51 -6.45 13.04
N LEU A 54 4.50 -7.03 14.24
CA LEU A 54 5.54 -7.95 14.72
C LEU A 54 5.55 -9.25 13.90
N ILE A 55 4.38 -9.87 13.69
CA ILE A 55 4.24 -11.10 12.88
C ILE A 55 4.72 -10.82 11.46
N GLN A 56 4.26 -9.73 10.85
CA GLN A 56 4.65 -9.33 9.51
C GLN A 56 6.18 -9.20 9.37
N LYS A 57 6.83 -8.68 10.42
CA LYS A 57 8.28 -8.44 10.41
C LYS A 57 9.10 -9.71 10.57
N TYR A 58 8.69 -10.61 11.46
CA TYR A 58 9.53 -11.74 11.87
C TYR A 58 9.04 -13.10 11.37
N TYR A 59 7.73 -13.29 11.26
CA TYR A 59 7.09 -14.58 10.97
C TYR A 59 5.94 -14.46 9.95
N PRO A 60 6.20 -14.04 8.69
CA PRO A 60 5.12 -13.81 7.70
C PRO A 60 4.22 -15.02 7.45
N ALA A 61 4.78 -16.25 7.50
CA ALA A 61 4.00 -17.48 7.32
C ALA A 61 2.98 -17.69 8.47
N PHE A 62 3.28 -17.26 9.70
CA PHE A 62 2.36 -17.35 10.83
C PHE A 62 1.15 -16.43 10.67
N HIS A 63 1.24 -15.46 9.77
CA HIS A 63 0.15 -14.54 9.44
C HIS A 63 -1.09 -15.28 8.90
N PHE A 64 -0.95 -16.45 8.31
CA PHE A 64 -2.10 -17.27 7.87
C PHE A 64 -3.01 -17.65 9.04
N ILE A 65 -2.44 -18.07 10.17
CA ILE A 65 -3.21 -18.43 11.38
C ILE A 65 -3.87 -17.19 11.96
N TYR A 66 -3.12 -16.11 12.05
CA TYR A 66 -3.62 -14.84 12.58
C TYR A 66 -4.73 -14.23 11.69
N PHE A 67 -4.55 -14.28 10.38
CA PHE A 67 -5.54 -13.82 9.41
C PHE A 67 -6.85 -14.62 9.54
N ASN A 68 -6.78 -15.94 9.53
CA ASN A 68 -7.94 -16.81 9.69
C ASN A 68 -8.64 -16.57 11.05
N PHE A 69 -7.88 -16.37 12.11
CA PHE A 69 -8.44 -15.97 13.41
C PHE A 69 -9.23 -14.67 13.31
N LEU A 70 -8.69 -13.63 12.67
CA LEU A 70 -9.40 -12.36 12.48
C LEU A 70 -10.63 -12.48 11.58
N GLU A 71 -10.58 -13.35 10.56
CA GLU A 71 -11.72 -13.63 9.70
C GLU A 71 -12.88 -14.30 10.47
N ILE A 72 -12.58 -15.17 11.44
CA ILE A 72 -13.59 -15.87 12.25
C ILE A 72 -14.03 -15.00 13.44
N ALA A 73 -13.10 -14.33 14.09
CA ALA A 73 -13.35 -13.53 15.26
C ALA A 73 -14.22 -12.31 14.94
N SER A 74 -15.34 -12.17 15.63
CA SER A 74 -16.27 -11.05 15.43
C SER A 74 -15.87 -9.77 16.18
N LEU A 75 -14.57 -9.52 16.35
CA LEU A 75 -14.01 -8.40 17.15
C LEU A 75 -14.40 -7.01 16.62
N HIS A 76 -14.75 -6.92 15.33
CA HIS A 76 -15.17 -5.71 14.64
C HIS A 76 -16.67 -5.44 14.68
N ARG A 77 -17.46 -6.26 15.39
CA ARG A 77 -18.90 -6.02 15.58
C ARG A 77 -19.15 -4.88 16.58
N LYS A 78 -20.21 -4.12 16.38
CA LYS A 78 -20.62 -2.99 17.24
C LYS A 78 -20.55 -3.31 18.74
N LYS A 79 -21.04 -4.48 19.16
CA LYS A 79 -21.02 -4.91 20.56
C LYS A 79 -19.61 -4.98 21.16
N SER A 80 -18.63 -5.40 20.39
CA SER A 80 -17.22 -5.50 20.82
C SER A 80 -16.51 -4.14 20.90
N LEU A 81 -17.05 -3.12 20.22
CA LEU A 81 -16.45 -1.78 20.10
C LEU A 81 -16.99 -0.76 21.12
N ILE A 82 -17.99 -1.15 21.94
CA ILE A 82 -18.69 -0.23 22.86
C ILE A 82 -17.72 0.49 23.81
N PHE A 83 -16.73 -0.21 24.34
CA PHE A 83 -15.76 0.36 25.28
C PHE A 83 -14.76 1.32 24.62
N GLY A 84 -14.51 1.21 23.33
CA GLY A 84 -13.57 2.06 22.57
C GLY A 84 -14.20 3.25 21.86
N LYS A 85 -15.54 3.37 21.85
CA LYS A 85 -16.23 4.38 21.05
C LYS A 85 -15.99 5.82 21.54
N LYS A 86 -15.88 6.03 22.88
CA LYS A 86 -15.77 7.38 23.44
C LYS A 86 -14.48 8.09 23.01
N PRO A 87 -13.26 7.53 23.18
CA PRO A 87 -12.03 8.16 22.70
C PRO A 87 -12.05 8.41 21.18
N TRP A 88 -12.60 7.48 20.40
CA TRP A 88 -12.72 7.65 18.96
C TRP A 88 -13.68 8.80 18.59
N PHE A 89 -14.80 8.93 19.29
CA PHE A 89 -15.74 10.02 19.06
C PHE A 89 -15.19 11.37 19.51
N GLU A 90 -14.34 11.40 20.52
CA GLU A 90 -13.59 12.59 20.93
C GLU A 90 -12.59 13.01 19.85
N GLU A 91 -11.90 12.04 19.21
CA GLU A 91 -11.03 12.28 18.06
C GLU A 91 -11.80 12.89 16.89
N ILE A 92 -12.99 12.36 16.56
CA ILE A 92 -13.84 12.93 15.49
C ILE A 92 -14.27 14.35 15.87
N GLY A 93 -14.57 14.63 17.14
CA GLY A 93 -15.01 15.94 17.63
C GLY A 93 -16.30 16.40 16.94
N ASP A 94 -16.34 17.68 16.55
CA ASP A 94 -17.50 18.32 15.90
C ASP A 94 -17.52 18.13 14.37
N PHE A 95 -16.67 17.28 13.83
CA PHE A 95 -16.63 17.01 12.40
C PHE A 95 -17.88 16.22 11.98
N LYS A 96 -18.77 16.86 11.22
CA LYS A 96 -19.99 16.24 10.66
C LYS A 96 -19.72 15.82 9.23
N PRO A 97 -19.57 14.50 8.95
CA PRO A 97 -19.32 14.02 7.60
C PRO A 97 -20.62 14.02 6.76
N ASN A 98 -20.51 14.45 5.49
CA ASN A 98 -21.50 14.14 4.46
C ASN A 98 -21.19 12.79 3.80
N LEU A 99 -19.91 12.43 3.80
CA LEU A 99 -19.36 11.23 3.19
C LEU A 99 -18.35 10.58 4.13
N VAL A 100 -18.46 9.27 4.26
CA VAL A 100 -17.47 8.43 4.95
C VAL A 100 -16.86 7.48 3.95
N LEU A 101 -15.53 7.42 3.85
CA LEU A 101 -14.83 6.44 3.04
C LEU A 101 -13.87 5.62 3.89
N SER A 102 -14.03 4.32 3.84
CA SER A 102 -13.13 3.38 4.54
C SER A 102 -12.09 2.82 3.56
N VAL A 103 -10.82 2.81 4.01
CA VAL A 103 -9.71 2.17 3.28
C VAL A 103 -9.19 0.92 4.00
N HIS A 104 -9.95 0.38 4.96
CA HIS A 104 -9.54 -0.77 5.77
C HIS A 104 -10.70 -1.74 6.04
N ALA A 105 -10.51 -3.03 5.77
CA ALA A 105 -11.56 -4.06 5.85
C ALA A 105 -12.32 -4.08 7.20
N HIS A 106 -11.59 -4.10 8.31
CA HIS A 106 -12.19 -4.23 9.64
C HIS A 106 -12.93 -2.98 10.13
N LEU A 107 -12.95 -1.88 9.37
CA LEU A 107 -13.66 -0.65 9.72
C LEU A 107 -15.05 -0.56 9.07
N ASN A 108 -15.41 -1.50 8.22
CA ASN A 108 -16.59 -1.43 7.36
C ASN A 108 -17.90 -1.85 8.05
N HIS A 109 -17.86 -2.43 9.25
CA HIS A 109 -19.05 -2.98 9.94
C HIS A 109 -19.35 -2.21 11.22
N GLY A 110 -18.89 -2.66 12.38
CA GLY A 110 -19.25 -2.07 13.67
C GLY A 110 -18.91 -0.58 13.79
N TYR A 111 -17.82 -0.12 13.18
CA TYR A 111 -17.50 1.31 13.15
C TYR A 111 -18.49 2.09 12.26
N PHE A 112 -18.92 1.52 11.14
CA PHE A 112 -19.99 2.08 10.31
C PHE A 112 -21.30 2.20 11.12
N GLU A 113 -21.69 1.16 11.88
CA GLU A 113 -22.88 1.17 12.73
C GLU A 113 -22.78 2.24 13.84
N LEU A 114 -21.60 2.39 14.46
CA LEU A 114 -21.37 3.43 15.47
C LEU A 114 -21.46 4.84 14.87
N LEU A 115 -21.02 5.05 13.64
CA LEU A 115 -21.17 6.33 12.95
C LEU A 115 -22.64 6.63 12.62
N LYS A 116 -23.41 5.62 12.23
CA LYS A 116 -24.87 5.79 12.01
C LYS A 116 -25.59 6.22 13.27
N ASP A 117 -25.21 5.67 14.43
CA ASP A 117 -25.79 6.10 15.71
C ASP A 117 -25.41 7.55 16.05
N ARG A 118 -24.20 7.97 15.72
CA ARG A 118 -23.70 9.31 16.02
C ARG A 118 -24.26 10.39 15.09
N PHE A 119 -24.48 10.04 13.83
CA PHE A 119 -24.93 10.94 12.79
C PHE A 119 -26.26 10.45 12.20
N PRO A 120 -27.38 10.63 12.94
CA PRO A 120 -28.70 10.13 12.55
C PRO A 120 -29.23 10.79 11.28
N ASP A 121 -28.82 12.04 10.98
CA ASP A 121 -29.17 12.75 9.74
C ASP A 121 -28.58 12.09 8.48
N GLY A 122 -27.68 11.10 8.70
CA GLY A 122 -27.12 10.28 7.66
C GLY A 122 -25.81 10.83 7.05
N PHE A 123 -25.19 9.96 6.31
CA PHE A 123 -24.02 10.21 5.46
C PHE A 123 -23.97 9.13 4.38
N LYS A 124 -23.30 9.40 3.26
CA LYS A 124 -22.99 8.37 2.26
C LYS A 124 -21.77 7.57 2.72
N PHE A 125 -21.80 6.25 2.48
CA PHE A 125 -20.73 5.35 2.88
C PHE A 125 -20.08 4.67 1.67
N ALA A 126 -18.81 4.94 1.47
CA ALA A 126 -17.98 4.34 0.43
C ALA A 126 -16.88 3.47 1.02
N ILE A 127 -16.47 2.44 0.29
CA ILE A 127 -15.33 1.59 0.61
C ILE A 127 -14.34 1.66 -0.56
N TYR A 128 -13.06 1.89 -0.28
CA TYR A 128 -11.98 1.70 -1.23
C TYR A 128 -11.14 0.50 -0.79
N CYS A 129 -11.28 -0.62 -1.48
CA CYS A 129 -10.46 -1.81 -1.27
C CYS A 129 -9.15 -1.67 -2.03
N GLY A 130 -8.03 -1.76 -1.34
CA GLY A 130 -6.71 -1.63 -1.95
C GLY A 130 -6.05 -2.97 -2.30
N GLU A 131 -6.78 -4.09 -2.19
CA GLU A 131 -6.32 -5.40 -2.67
C GLU A 131 -6.36 -5.43 -4.20
N LEU A 132 -5.43 -6.15 -4.84
CA LEU A 132 -5.33 -6.15 -6.29
C LEU A 132 -6.27 -7.17 -6.95
N ALA A 133 -6.50 -8.30 -6.28
CA ALA A 133 -7.30 -9.40 -6.81
C ALA A 133 -7.94 -10.22 -5.70
N ASP A 134 -8.80 -11.15 -6.06
CA ASP A 134 -9.35 -12.17 -5.18
C ASP A 134 -8.29 -13.18 -4.71
N GLY A 135 -8.67 -13.99 -3.73
CA GLY A 135 -7.91 -15.10 -3.19
C GLY A 135 -8.01 -15.21 -1.67
N ILE A 136 -7.16 -16.09 -1.12
CA ILE A 136 -7.15 -16.43 0.32
C ILE A 136 -6.91 -15.24 1.27
N GLY A 137 -6.37 -14.16 0.76
CA GLY A 137 -6.10 -12.93 1.52
C GLY A 137 -7.12 -11.82 1.30
N PHE A 138 -8.17 -12.06 0.50
CA PHE A 138 -9.26 -11.10 0.35
C PHE A 138 -10.23 -11.24 1.52
N SER A 139 -10.15 -10.35 2.48
CA SER A 139 -10.97 -10.39 3.69
C SER A 139 -12.46 -10.22 3.36
N ARG A 140 -13.31 -11.08 3.94
CA ARG A 140 -14.77 -10.93 3.87
C ARG A 140 -15.26 -9.60 4.43
N HIS A 141 -14.46 -8.98 5.32
CA HIS A 141 -14.80 -7.72 5.96
C HIS A 141 -14.73 -6.50 5.02
N TRP A 142 -14.22 -6.67 3.80
CA TRP A 142 -14.38 -5.68 2.75
C TRP A 142 -15.84 -5.52 2.30
N ILE A 143 -16.68 -6.55 2.46
CA ILE A 143 -18.04 -6.57 1.94
C ILE A 143 -19.01 -6.11 3.03
N ASN A 144 -19.59 -4.94 2.82
CA ASN A 144 -20.70 -4.43 3.62
C ASN A 144 -21.92 -4.16 2.71
N PRO A 145 -23.04 -4.89 2.86
CA PRO A 145 -24.24 -4.69 2.03
C PRO A 145 -24.84 -3.27 2.10
N ASN A 146 -24.56 -2.58 3.22
CA ASN A 146 -25.03 -1.22 3.48
C ASN A 146 -24.12 -0.13 2.85
N THR A 147 -23.04 -0.50 2.14
CA THR A 147 -22.25 0.49 1.42
C THR A 147 -23.07 1.08 0.26
N ASP A 148 -22.94 2.38 0.05
CA ASP A 148 -23.50 3.03 -1.13
C ASP A 148 -22.70 2.67 -2.38
N ILE A 149 -21.34 2.60 -2.24
CA ILE A 149 -20.47 2.22 -3.34
C ILE A 149 -19.17 1.57 -2.82
N PHE A 150 -18.67 0.61 -3.58
CA PHE A 150 -17.38 -0.06 -3.37
C PHE A 150 -16.45 0.24 -4.54
N PHE A 151 -15.25 0.68 -4.23
CA PHE A 151 -14.21 0.99 -5.20
C PHE A 151 -13.07 -0.02 -5.16
N GLY A 152 -12.63 -0.46 -6.34
CA GLY A 152 -11.43 -1.25 -6.54
C GLY A 152 -10.43 -0.55 -7.45
N PRO A 153 -9.11 -0.80 -7.30
CA PRO A 153 -8.11 -0.32 -8.24
C PRO A 153 -8.19 -1.01 -9.60
N PHE A 154 -8.71 -2.24 -9.64
CA PHE A 154 -8.76 -3.10 -10.83
C PHE A 154 -10.09 -3.87 -10.88
N GLU A 155 -10.41 -4.41 -12.06
CA GLU A 155 -11.60 -5.25 -12.28
C GLU A 155 -11.62 -6.46 -11.34
N GLU A 156 -10.47 -7.10 -11.12
CA GLU A 156 -10.35 -8.28 -10.26
C GLU A 156 -10.80 -7.98 -8.82
N THR A 157 -10.53 -6.78 -8.32
CA THR A 157 -10.98 -6.35 -6.99
C THR A 157 -12.49 -6.21 -6.93
N CYS A 158 -13.09 -5.60 -7.95
CA CYS A 158 -14.54 -5.44 -8.04
C CYS A 158 -15.25 -6.78 -8.25
N THR A 159 -14.70 -7.64 -9.10
CA THR A 159 -15.20 -9.00 -9.32
C THR A 159 -15.20 -9.80 -8.02
N ALA A 160 -14.12 -9.74 -7.25
CA ALA A 160 -14.03 -10.39 -5.93
C ALA A 160 -15.12 -9.92 -4.96
N ALA A 161 -15.50 -8.63 -5.00
CA ALA A 161 -16.58 -8.10 -4.18
C ALA A 161 -17.97 -8.58 -4.66
N ILE A 162 -18.18 -8.63 -5.97
CA ILE A 162 -19.44 -9.11 -6.58
C ILE A 162 -19.65 -10.60 -6.27
N GLU A 163 -18.64 -11.43 -6.44
CA GLU A 163 -18.68 -12.85 -6.13
C GLU A 163 -18.98 -13.16 -4.66
N ARG A 164 -18.69 -12.18 -3.76
CA ARG A 164 -19.04 -12.24 -2.33
C ARG A 164 -20.38 -11.61 -2.00
N GLY A 165 -21.20 -11.31 -3.01
CA GLY A 165 -22.60 -10.90 -2.86
C GLY A 165 -22.82 -9.38 -2.86
N LEU A 166 -21.83 -8.56 -3.23
CA LEU A 166 -22.07 -7.14 -3.44
C LEU A 166 -22.70 -6.92 -4.83
N PRO A 167 -23.81 -6.15 -4.96
CA PRO A 167 -24.40 -5.86 -6.24
C PRO A 167 -23.42 -5.15 -7.18
N ARG A 168 -23.44 -5.52 -8.48
CA ARG A 168 -22.55 -4.94 -9.50
C ARG A 168 -22.69 -3.43 -9.59
N GLU A 169 -23.91 -2.92 -9.51
CA GLU A 169 -24.21 -1.48 -9.55
C GLU A 169 -23.63 -0.68 -8.38
N LYS A 170 -23.28 -1.37 -7.30
CA LYS A 170 -22.57 -0.79 -6.14
C LYS A 170 -21.05 -0.92 -6.25
N THR A 171 -20.50 -1.34 -7.38
CA THR A 171 -19.06 -1.48 -7.57
C THR A 171 -18.56 -0.57 -8.68
N ALA A 172 -17.35 -0.04 -8.54
CA ALA A 172 -16.71 0.71 -9.61
C ALA A 172 -15.16 0.57 -9.56
N VAL A 173 -14.57 0.35 -10.73
CA VAL A 173 -13.12 0.45 -10.91
C VAL A 173 -12.73 1.91 -11.02
N VAL A 174 -11.79 2.34 -10.18
CA VAL A 174 -11.35 3.74 -10.11
C VAL A 174 -9.84 3.92 -10.20
N GLY A 175 -9.12 2.84 -10.46
CA GLY A 175 -7.67 2.82 -10.52
C GLY A 175 -6.98 2.92 -9.15
N PRO A 176 -5.65 2.86 -9.13
CA PRO A 176 -4.84 2.95 -7.93
C PRO A 176 -4.96 4.31 -7.23
N LEU A 177 -5.16 4.29 -5.92
CA LEU A 177 -5.16 5.50 -5.08
C LEU A 177 -3.76 5.70 -4.50
N LEU A 178 -2.99 6.57 -5.13
CA LEU A 178 -1.62 6.93 -4.75
C LEU A 178 -1.46 8.44 -4.56
N ARG A 179 -0.30 8.82 -4.03
CA ARG A 179 0.10 10.21 -3.80
C ARG A 179 0.32 10.93 -5.14
N LYS A 180 0.21 12.24 -5.13
CA LYS A 180 0.25 13.10 -6.32
C LYS A 180 1.44 12.84 -7.24
N ALA A 181 2.63 12.71 -6.68
CA ALA A 181 3.87 12.55 -7.44
C ALA A 181 3.85 11.36 -8.40
N PHE A 182 3.12 10.28 -8.08
CA PHE A 182 3.01 9.11 -8.95
C PHE A 182 2.26 9.37 -10.27
N PHE A 183 1.45 10.41 -10.32
CA PHE A 183 0.63 10.80 -11.49
C PHE A 183 1.18 12.00 -12.23
N GLN A 184 2.29 12.57 -11.76
CA GLN A 184 2.92 13.72 -12.38
C GLN A 184 4.21 13.34 -13.10
N GLU A 185 4.49 14.08 -14.15
CA GLU A 185 5.83 14.07 -14.73
C GLU A 185 6.76 14.88 -13.85
N ILE A 186 7.98 14.40 -13.69
CA ILE A 186 9.06 15.09 -12.99
C ILE A 186 9.86 15.81 -14.06
N SER A 187 10.03 17.12 -13.91
CA SER A 187 10.81 17.91 -14.89
C SER A 187 12.28 17.47 -14.91
N GLU A 188 12.97 17.74 -16.01
CA GLU A 188 14.39 17.37 -16.12
C GLU A 188 15.26 18.11 -15.10
N GLU A 189 14.88 19.32 -14.71
CA GLU A 189 15.53 20.09 -13.65
C GLU A 189 15.38 19.42 -12.29
N GLU A 190 14.16 19.02 -11.94
CA GLU A 190 13.87 18.30 -10.69
C GLU A 190 14.59 16.96 -10.65
N LYS A 191 14.60 16.21 -11.76
CA LYS A 191 15.38 14.96 -11.88
C LYS A 191 16.86 15.20 -11.59
N LYS A 192 17.46 16.22 -12.22
CA LYS A 192 18.88 16.57 -12.01
C LYS A 192 19.16 16.92 -10.54
N VAL A 193 18.28 17.67 -9.89
CA VAL A 193 18.44 18.04 -8.47
C VAL A 193 18.44 16.78 -7.61
N ILE A 194 17.46 15.88 -7.80
CA ILE A 194 17.36 14.64 -7.02
C ILE A 194 18.57 13.74 -7.27
N LEU A 195 18.94 13.54 -8.53
CA LEU A 195 20.07 12.67 -8.91
C LEU A 195 21.40 13.19 -8.34
N ASN A 196 21.65 14.49 -8.45
CA ASN A 196 22.86 15.14 -7.90
C ASN A 196 22.93 15.03 -6.38
N LYS A 197 21.80 15.20 -5.67
CA LYS A 197 21.71 15.03 -4.21
C LYS A 197 22.27 13.70 -3.74
N TYR A 198 22.06 12.63 -4.53
CA TYR A 198 22.51 11.28 -4.20
C TYR A 198 23.70 10.81 -5.03
N GLY A 199 24.17 11.66 -5.94
CA GLY A 199 25.24 11.34 -6.87
C GLY A 199 24.89 10.17 -7.81
N ILE A 200 23.64 9.99 -8.18
CA ILE A 200 23.15 8.93 -9.08
C ILE A 200 23.25 9.41 -10.54
N SER A 201 23.64 8.52 -11.47
CA SER A 201 23.60 8.78 -12.91
C SER A 201 22.57 7.89 -13.58
N LEU A 202 21.78 8.43 -14.51
CA LEU A 202 20.84 7.64 -15.32
C LEU A 202 21.53 6.83 -16.44
N ASP A 203 22.80 7.14 -16.78
CA ASP A 203 23.59 6.36 -17.73
C ASP A 203 23.96 4.97 -17.18
N ILE A 204 23.83 4.80 -15.84
CA ILE A 204 24.14 3.56 -15.16
C ILE A 204 22.82 2.96 -14.62
N PRO A 205 22.46 1.72 -15.03
CA PRO A 205 21.24 1.07 -14.56
C PRO A 205 21.09 1.06 -13.04
N ILE A 206 19.90 1.41 -12.56
CA ILE A 206 19.57 1.47 -11.12
C ILE A 206 18.89 0.17 -10.71
N ILE A 207 19.40 -0.47 -9.68
CA ILE A 207 18.73 -1.54 -8.93
C ILE A 207 18.17 -0.93 -7.65
N LEU A 208 16.85 -1.01 -7.47
CA LEU A 208 16.19 -0.45 -6.29
C LEU A 208 15.85 -1.57 -5.30
N LEU A 209 16.37 -1.48 -4.08
CA LEU A 209 16.05 -2.41 -2.99
C LEU A 209 15.01 -1.78 -2.07
N GLY A 210 13.78 -2.28 -2.15
CA GLY A 210 12.67 -1.85 -1.32
C GLY A 210 12.60 -2.56 0.03
N THR A 211 11.96 -1.95 1.02
CA THR A 211 11.88 -2.50 2.37
C THR A 211 10.45 -2.58 2.92
N GLY A 212 9.49 -1.89 2.31
CA GLY A 212 8.19 -1.66 2.90
C GLY A 212 8.27 -0.81 4.20
N ALA A 213 7.12 -0.39 4.71
CA ALA A 213 7.05 0.53 5.85
C ALA A 213 7.73 -0.01 7.13
N ASN A 214 7.69 -1.33 7.35
CA ASN A 214 8.21 -1.97 8.56
C ASN A 214 9.71 -2.31 8.50
N GLY A 215 10.43 -1.92 7.44
CA GLY A 215 11.87 -2.10 7.32
C GLY A 215 12.33 -3.56 7.29
N VAL A 216 11.47 -4.49 6.84
CA VAL A 216 11.83 -5.90 6.63
C VAL A 216 12.56 -6.00 5.30
N ASN A 217 13.87 -6.27 5.35
CA ASN A 217 14.66 -6.37 4.13
C ASN A 217 15.81 -7.40 4.26
N ARG A 218 16.27 -7.83 3.10
CA ARG A 218 17.41 -8.73 2.93
C ARG A 218 18.57 -8.03 2.19
N HIS A 219 18.70 -6.73 2.36
CA HIS A 219 19.63 -5.89 1.59
C HIS A 219 21.05 -6.41 1.61
N ILE A 220 21.56 -6.84 2.78
CA ILE A 220 22.93 -7.34 2.89
C ILE A 220 23.14 -8.62 2.05
N ASP A 221 22.18 -9.56 2.11
CA ASP A 221 22.27 -10.79 1.32
C ASP A 221 22.21 -10.49 -0.19
N VAL A 222 21.35 -9.54 -0.58
CA VAL A 222 21.24 -9.08 -1.97
C VAL A 222 22.52 -8.40 -2.43
N LEU A 223 23.05 -7.43 -1.66
CA LEU A 223 24.28 -6.72 -1.99
C LEU A 223 25.46 -7.69 -2.15
N ASN A 224 25.62 -8.65 -1.24
CA ASN A 224 26.65 -9.68 -1.34
C ASN A 224 26.46 -10.57 -2.57
N SER A 225 25.22 -10.87 -2.95
CA SER A 225 24.94 -11.66 -4.16
C SER A 225 25.27 -10.88 -5.43
N LEU A 226 24.98 -9.59 -5.44
CA LEU A 226 25.21 -8.71 -6.60
C LEU A 226 26.70 -8.54 -6.96
N THR A 227 27.63 -8.81 -6.03
CA THR A 227 29.08 -8.83 -6.35
C THR A 227 29.45 -9.87 -7.42
N LYS A 228 28.58 -10.89 -7.59
CA LYS A 228 28.74 -11.96 -8.60
C LYS A 228 28.04 -11.62 -9.93
N TYR A 229 27.33 -10.52 -10.00
CA TYR A 229 26.62 -10.09 -11.22
C TYR A 229 27.58 -9.28 -12.09
N ASN A 230 28.00 -9.89 -13.22
CA ASN A 230 28.98 -9.28 -14.12
C ASN A 230 28.29 -8.26 -15.06
N SER A 231 27.99 -7.06 -14.54
CA SER A 231 27.42 -5.94 -15.27
C SER A 231 27.71 -4.64 -14.55
N ILE A 232 27.62 -3.52 -15.25
CA ILE A 232 27.72 -2.19 -14.65
C ILE A 232 26.33 -1.77 -14.16
N PHE A 233 26.21 -1.42 -12.89
CA PHE A 233 24.98 -0.95 -12.24
C PHE A 233 25.28 -0.18 -10.97
N GLN A 234 24.27 0.49 -10.45
CA GLN A 234 24.29 1.13 -9.13
C GLN A 234 23.07 0.69 -8.32
N VAL A 235 23.18 0.71 -7.01
CA VAL A 235 22.14 0.22 -6.09
C VAL A 235 21.66 1.35 -5.19
N ILE A 236 20.35 1.57 -5.16
CA ILE A 236 19.68 2.37 -4.15
C ILE A 236 19.06 1.43 -3.14
N ALA A 237 19.50 1.49 -1.89
CA ALA A 237 19.02 0.63 -0.82
C ALA A 237 18.11 1.41 0.13
N LEU A 238 16.79 1.25 -0.03
CA LEU A 238 15.81 1.89 0.84
C LEU A 238 15.76 1.18 2.19
N CYS A 239 16.10 1.88 3.25
CA CYS A 239 16.15 1.35 4.61
C CYS A 239 14.92 1.75 5.45
N GLY A 240 14.10 2.68 4.96
CA GLY A 240 12.94 3.19 5.68
C GLY A 240 13.33 3.68 7.08
N ASN A 241 12.55 3.30 8.08
CA ASN A 241 12.81 3.65 9.49
C ASN A 241 13.83 2.72 10.18
N ASN A 242 14.46 1.79 9.46
CA ASN A 242 15.44 0.86 10.02
C ASN A 242 16.86 1.45 10.05
N SER A 243 17.14 2.27 11.07
CA SER A 243 18.45 2.91 11.24
C SER A 243 19.61 1.91 11.35
N LYS A 244 19.38 0.73 11.94
CA LYS A 244 20.42 -0.30 12.09
C LYS A 244 20.91 -0.81 10.73
N ILE A 245 19.99 -1.07 9.79
CA ILE A 245 20.37 -1.55 8.46
C ILE A 245 20.97 -0.41 7.63
N PHE A 246 20.45 0.81 7.76
CA PHE A 246 21.03 1.99 7.12
C PHE A 246 22.49 2.19 7.52
N ASP A 247 22.78 2.21 8.83
CA ASP A 247 24.13 2.41 9.33
C ASP A 247 25.07 1.26 8.93
N LYS A 248 24.56 0.02 8.94
CA LYS A 248 25.32 -1.13 8.47
C LYS A 248 25.72 -0.99 7.01
N ILE A 249 24.79 -0.68 6.13
CA ILE A 249 25.06 -0.51 4.69
C ILE A 249 26.02 0.67 4.47
N ARG A 250 25.80 1.79 5.18
CA ARG A 250 26.68 2.97 5.09
C ARG A 250 28.15 2.66 5.41
N ARG A 251 28.40 1.77 6.37
CA ARG A 251 29.76 1.36 6.75
C ARG A 251 30.42 0.47 5.69
N ILE A 252 29.65 -0.42 5.05
CA ILE A 252 30.21 -1.43 4.13
C ILE A 252 30.06 -1.05 2.65
N LYS A 253 29.40 0.05 2.30
CA LYS A 253 29.08 0.42 0.91
C LYS A 253 30.31 0.49 -0.01
N ASN A 254 31.47 0.89 0.53
CA ASN A 254 32.70 1.00 -0.23
C ASN A 254 33.45 -0.34 -0.42
N LEU A 255 32.94 -1.43 0.19
CA LEU A 255 33.49 -2.78 0.00
C LEU A 255 32.95 -3.46 -1.27
N PHE A 256 31.93 -2.86 -1.90
CA PHE A 256 31.32 -3.39 -3.12
C PHE A 256 32.03 -2.80 -4.36
N ASN A 257 32.11 -3.60 -5.44
CA ASN A 257 32.64 -3.19 -6.74
C ASN A 257 31.64 -2.37 -7.60
N PHE A 258 30.53 -1.95 -6.99
CA PHE A 258 29.51 -1.09 -7.59
C PHE A 258 29.05 -0.04 -6.56
N LYS A 259 28.47 1.03 -7.04
CA LYS A 259 27.96 2.11 -6.17
C LYS A 259 26.75 1.66 -5.38
N VAL A 260 26.77 1.90 -4.07
CA VAL A 260 25.61 1.66 -3.17
C VAL A 260 25.25 2.95 -2.44
N VAL A 261 23.98 3.34 -2.56
CA VAL A 261 23.42 4.52 -1.90
C VAL A 261 22.34 4.07 -0.92
N PRO A 262 22.64 3.95 0.38
CA PRO A 262 21.61 3.69 1.39
C PRO A 262 20.80 4.94 1.65
N LEU A 263 19.46 4.81 1.63
CA LEU A 263 18.52 5.89 1.89
C LEU A 263 17.53 5.50 2.99
N LYS A 264 17.11 6.47 3.78
CA LYS A 264 16.04 6.30 4.77
C LYS A 264 14.67 6.43 4.08
N VAL A 265 13.77 7.20 4.66
CA VAL A 265 12.48 7.52 4.02
C VAL A 265 12.72 8.57 2.94
N LEU A 266 12.18 8.34 1.77
CA LEU A 266 12.19 9.26 0.64
C LEU A 266 10.92 10.11 0.64
N ASP A 267 11.00 11.28 0.06
CA ASP A 267 9.81 12.01 -0.33
C ASP A 267 9.11 11.37 -1.55
N ASP A 268 7.97 11.90 -1.93
CA ASP A 268 7.13 11.31 -2.95
C ASP A 268 7.71 11.43 -4.36
N GLN A 269 8.41 12.56 -4.66
CA GLN A 269 9.05 12.78 -5.94
C GLN A 269 10.29 11.89 -6.10
N GLU A 270 11.12 11.80 -5.05
CA GLU A 270 12.28 10.93 -5.02
C GLU A 270 11.90 9.46 -5.23
N MET A 271 10.87 8.98 -4.52
CA MET A 271 10.38 7.61 -4.65
C MET A 271 9.87 7.33 -6.07
N THR A 272 9.08 8.27 -6.61
CA THR A 272 8.52 8.14 -7.96
C THR A 272 9.63 8.11 -9.03
N LEU A 273 10.63 9.01 -8.91
CA LEU A 273 11.77 9.04 -9.82
C LEU A 273 12.52 7.71 -9.79
N PHE A 274 12.92 7.25 -8.61
CA PHE A 274 13.71 6.03 -8.52
C PHE A 274 12.95 4.79 -8.96
N LEU A 275 11.63 4.74 -8.74
CA LEU A 275 10.81 3.66 -9.29
C LEU A 275 10.75 3.72 -10.82
N LYS A 276 10.46 4.89 -11.40
CA LYS A 276 10.38 5.06 -12.87
C LYS A 276 11.70 4.71 -13.57
N GLU A 277 12.83 5.07 -12.97
CA GLU A 277 14.17 4.88 -13.56
C GLU A 277 14.81 3.53 -13.20
N ALA A 278 14.28 2.80 -12.21
CA ALA A 278 14.83 1.51 -11.84
C ALA A 278 14.75 0.48 -12.97
N LYS A 279 15.84 -0.27 -13.17
CA LYS A 279 15.86 -1.47 -14.01
C LYS A 279 14.91 -2.53 -13.44
N PHE A 280 14.90 -2.68 -12.13
CA PHE A 280 13.92 -3.45 -11.37
C PHE A 280 13.91 -3.02 -9.90
N LEU A 281 12.79 -3.32 -9.24
CA LEU A 281 12.62 -3.23 -7.81
C LEU A 281 12.75 -4.62 -7.19
N PHE A 282 13.55 -4.77 -6.13
CA PHE A 282 13.54 -5.95 -5.27
C PHE A 282 12.71 -5.63 -4.02
N ALA A 283 11.59 -6.28 -3.83
CA ALA A 283 10.69 -6.01 -2.71
C ALA A 283 9.76 -7.18 -2.38
N ARG A 284 9.14 -7.15 -1.22
CA ARG A 284 8.04 -8.07 -0.89
C ARG A 284 6.79 -7.72 -1.71
N PRO A 285 5.91 -8.70 -1.96
CA PRO A 285 4.69 -8.50 -2.77
C PRO A 285 3.55 -7.79 -1.99
N GLY A 286 3.87 -6.73 -1.24
CA GLY A 286 2.88 -5.93 -0.53
C GLY A 286 2.04 -5.06 -1.48
N ALA A 287 0.73 -4.91 -1.22
CA ALA A 287 -0.20 -4.21 -2.11
C ALA A 287 0.22 -2.76 -2.43
N GLY A 288 0.76 -2.00 -1.47
CA GLY A 288 1.23 -0.64 -1.71
C GLY A 288 2.40 -0.61 -2.71
N THR A 289 3.45 -1.37 -2.41
CA THR A 289 4.67 -1.42 -3.25
C THR A 289 4.39 -1.96 -4.66
N THR A 290 3.54 -2.99 -4.77
CA THR A 290 3.15 -3.54 -6.09
C THR A 290 2.36 -2.54 -6.90
N THR A 291 1.44 -1.80 -6.27
CA THR A 291 0.65 -0.74 -6.93
C THR A 291 1.54 0.42 -7.39
N GLU A 292 2.47 0.87 -6.56
CA GLU A 292 3.44 1.91 -6.92
C GLU A 292 4.29 1.48 -8.12
N ALA A 293 4.78 0.23 -8.12
CA ALA A 293 5.57 -0.31 -9.23
C ALA A 293 4.75 -0.43 -10.54
N ILE A 294 3.47 -0.82 -10.46
CA ILE A 294 2.57 -0.87 -11.62
C ILE A 294 2.43 0.52 -12.24
N VAL A 295 2.13 1.53 -11.42
CA VAL A 295 1.94 2.91 -11.91
C VAL A 295 3.22 3.50 -12.50
N CYS A 296 4.39 3.16 -11.93
CA CYS A 296 5.69 3.59 -12.45
C CYS A 296 6.22 2.74 -13.61
N GLY A 297 5.56 1.64 -13.96
CA GLY A 297 6.03 0.72 -15.00
C GLY A 297 7.26 -0.10 -14.58
N THR A 298 7.52 -0.27 -13.29
CA THR A 298 8.75 -0.86 -12.74
C THR A 298 8.65 -2.38 -12.63
N PRO A 299 9.50 -3.18 -13.30
CA PRO A 299 9.56 -4.63 -13.10
C PRO A 299 9.95 -4.98 -11.66
N ILE A 300 9.44 -6.10 -11.11
CA ILE A 300 9.74 -6.51 -9.74
C ILE A 300 10.40 -7.89 -9.70
N ILE A 301 11.42 -8.01 -8.83
CA ILE A 301 11.88 -9.29 -8.27
C ILE A 301 11.31 -9.38 -6.86
N PHE A 302 10.34 -10.27 -6.66
CA PHE A 302 9.66 -10.43 -5.38
C PHE A 302 10.47 -11.24 -4.38
N ASP A 303 10.74 -10.67 -3.21
CA ASP A 303 11.29 -11.41 -2.07
C ASP A 303 10.23 -12.27 -1.40
N VAL A 304 10.28 -13.57 -1.65
CA VAL A 304 9.42 -14.58 -1.01
C VAL A 304 10.22 -15.51 -0.08
N SER A 305 11.44 -15.13 0.27
CA SER A 305 12.40 -15.97 1.01
C SER A 305 11.98 -16.33 2.45
N ARG A 306 11.09 -15.53 3.04
CA ARG A 306 10.56 -15.77 4.40
C ARG A 306 9.09 -16.21 4.39
N GLY A 307 8.61 -16.71 3.25
CA GLY A 307 7.21 -16.96 3.02
C GLY A 307 6.43 -15.68 2.68
N VAL A 308 5.17 -15.85 2.36
CA VAL A 308 4.25 -14.78 1.94
C VAL A 308 3.04 -14.75 2.86
N MET A 309 2.47 -13.58 3.04
CA MET A 309 1.19 -13.43 3.76
C MET A 309 0.02 -13.75 2.83
N PRO A 310 -1.19 -14.06 3.34
CA PRO A 310 -2.37 -14.32 2.51
C PRO A 310 -2.60 -13.26 1.44
N GLN A 311 -2.56 -11.98 1.81
CA GLN A 311 -2.76 -10.86 0.88
C GLN A 311 -1.63 -10.77 -0.17
N GLU A 312 -0.41 -11.13 0.21
CA GLU A 312 0.73 -11.14 -0.71
C GLU A 312 0.61 -12.24 -1.78
N VAL A 313 -0.05 -13.37 -1.45
CA VAL A 313 -0.37 -14.42 -2.44
C VAL A 313 -1.29 -13.86 -3.52
N ASN A 314 -2.32 -13.11 -3.15
CA ASN A 314 -3.25 -12.51 -4.11
C ASN A 314 -2.52 -11.53 -5.05
N ASN A 315 -1.59 -10.73 -4.52
CA ASN A 315 -0.79 -9.82 -5.33
C ASN A 315 0.13 -10.56 -6.32
N LEU A 316 0.73 -11.69 -5.91
CA LEU A 316 1.54 -12.52 -6.81
C LEU A 316 0.69 -13.13 -7.92
N ASN A 317 -0.52 -13.61 -7.60
CA ASN A 317 -1.46 -14.17 -8.57
C ASN A 317 -1.88 -13.09 -9.58
N PHE A 318 -2.26 -11.90 -9.11
CA PHE A 318 -2.57 -10.75 -9.99
C PHE A 318 -1.46 -10.47 -11.02
N TRP A 319 -0.20 -10.44 -10.56
CA TRP A 319 0.93 -10.22 -11.45
C TRP A 319 1.11 -11.34 -12.46
N LYS A 320 0.94 -12.59 -12.05
CA LYS A 320 1.04 -13.77 -12.89
C LYS A 320 -0.08 -13.79 -13.93
N ASP A 321 -1.32 -13.57 -13.51
CA ASP A 321 -2.51 -13.68 -14.36
C ASP A 321 -2.54 -12.59 -15.43
N ARG A 322 -1.99 -11.41 -15.13
CA ARG A 322 -1.79 -10.34 -16.09
C ARG A 322 -0.46 -10.42 -16.86
N ALA A 323 0.30 -11.49 -16.72
CA ALA A 323 1.59 -11.69 -17.35
C ALA A 323 2.57 -10.52 -17.15
N LEU A 324 2.51 -9.85 -15.99
CA LEU A 324 3.38 -8.74 -15.68
C LEU A 324 4.80 -9.21 -15.39
N SER A 325 5.77 -8.36 -15.71
CA SER A 325 7.19 -8.66 -15.56
C SER A 325 7.58 -8.82 -14.11
N CYS A 326 7.62 -10.05 -13.62
CA CYS A 326 8.07 -10.36 -12.28
C CYS A 326 8.88 -11.66 -12.19
N VAL A 327 9.72 -11.75 -11.16
CA VAL A 327 10.52 -12.93 -10.81
C VAL A 327 10.37 -13.20 -9.32
N LEU A 328 10.28 -14.46 -8.92
CA LEU A 328 10.22 -14.85 -7.51
C LEU A 328 11.61 -15.19 -6.98
N CYS A 329 12.08 -14.47 -5.97
CA CYS A 329 13.33 -14.74 -5.29
C CYS A 329 13.09 -15.48 -3.96
N ARG A 330 13.37 -16.78 -3.96
CA ARG A 330 13.29 -17.62 -2.75
C ARG A 330 14.55 -17.57 -1.91
N ASN A 331 15.69 -17.20 -2.51
CA ASN A 331 16.96 -17.05 -1.81
C ASN A 331 17.70 -15.78 -2.27
N PRO A 332 17.65 -14.69 -1.51
CA PRO A 332 18.33 -13.44 -1.84
C PRO A 332 19.85 -13.54 -2.04
N LYS A 333 20.49 -14.55 -1.45
CA LYS A 333 21.93 -14.84 -1.66
C LYS A 333 22.25 -15.28 -3.09
N ASN A 334 21.23 -15.60 -3.88
CA ASN A 334 21.37 -16.06 -5.28
C ASN A 334 20.64 -15.15 -6.28
N ILE A 335 20.27 -13.93 -5.88
CA ILE A 335 19.52 -13.02 -6.77
C ILE A 335 20.25 -12.74 -8.07
N HIS A 336 21.59 -12.72 -8.09
CA HIS A 336 22.39 -12.51 -9.30
C HIS A 336 22.04 -13.48 -10.44
N GLN A 337 21.55 -14.70 -10.13
CA GLN A 337 21.13 -15.70 -11.10
C GLN A 337 19.73 -15.40 -11.70
N LEU A 338 18.95 -14.56 -11.04
CA LEU A 338 17.58 -14.21 -11.42
C LEU A 338 17.52 -12.95 -12.30
N ILE A 339 18.60 -12.17 -12.34
CA ILE A 339 18.64 -10.91 -13.06
C ILE A 339 18.85 -11.21 -14.55
N LYS A 340 17.79 -11.04 -15.33
CA LYS A 340 17.85 -11.13 -16.78
C LYS A 340 18.40 -9.84 -17.37
N PRO A 341 19.07 -9.88 -18.56
CA PRO A 341 19.58 -8.70 -19.25
C PRO A 341 18.50 -7.64 -19.50
N SER A 342 17.28 -8.08 -19.84
CA SER A 342 16.12 -7.20 -19.97
C SER A 342 14.94 -7.78 -19.17
N LEU A 343 14.45 -7.02 -18.20
CA LEU A 343 13.12 -7.15 -17.64
C LEU A 343 12.29 -6.04 -18.31
N PRO A 344 11.28 -6.38 -19.12
CA PRO A 344 10.50 -5.36 -19.81
C PRO A 344 9.73 -4.49 -18.81
N LYS A 345 9.65 -3.19 -19.10
CA LYS A 345 8.81 -2.26 -18.34
C LYS A 345 7.36 -2.73 -18.35
N ILE A 346 6.68 -2.53 -17.24
CA ILE A 346 5.26 -2.86 -17.11
C ILE A 346 4.44 -1.83 -17.87
N LYS A 347 3.50 -2.31 -18.66
CA LYS A 347 2.52 -1.47 -19.36
C LYS A 347 1.13 -1.95 -18.96
N ILE A 348 0.41 -1.18 -18.16
CA ILE A 348 -1.00 -1.37 -17.86
C ILE A 348 -1.69 -0.05 -18.20
N GLU A 349 -2.74 -0.14 -18.99
CA GLU A 349 -3.64 1.00 -19.18
C GLU A 349 -4.38 1.24 -17.86
N LEU A 350 -4.13 2.39 -17.27
CA LEU A 350 -4.78 2.83 -16.04
C LEU A 350 -5.68 4.00 -16.37
N GLU A 351 -6.92 3.94 -15.93
CA GLU A 351 -7.75 5.12 -15.92
C GLU A 351 -7.11 6.21 -15.06
N SER A 352 -7.39 7.48 -15.36
CA SER A 352 -6.76 8.63 -14.69
C SER A 352 -7.22 8.73 -13.23
N SER A 353 -6.67 7.84 -12.41
CA SER A 353 -6.79 7.89 -10.96
C SER A 353 -5.92 9.06 -10.44
N PRO A 354 -6.35 9.78 -9.41
CA PRO A 354 -7.55 9.58 -8.61
C PRO A 354 -8.79 10.35 -9.11
N LYS A 355 -8.74 10.98 -10.28
CA LYS A 355 -9.83 11.82 -10.80
C LYS A 355 -11.17 11.06 -10.90
N VAL A 356 -11.12 9.80 -11.34
CA VAL A 356 -12.32 8.96 -11.44
C VAL A 356 -12.94 8.74 -10.07
N LEU A 357 -12.12 8.37 -9.07
CA LEU A 357 -12.58 8.19 -7.68
C LEU A 357 -13.27 9.47 -7.16
N LEU A 358 -12.60 10.60 -7.30
CA LEU A 358 -13.11 11.89 -6.79
C LEU A 358 -14.41 12.28 -7.44
N LYS A 359 -14.53 12.11 -8.78
CA LYS A 359 -15.76 12.37 -9.52
C LYS A 359 -16.91 11.49 -8.99
N ARG A 360 -16.67 10.17 -8.80
CA ARG A 360 -17.68 9.25 -8.28
C ARG A 360 -18.11 9.60 -6.85
N LEU A 361 -17.17 9.98 -5.98
CA LEU A 361 -17.48 10.41 -4.62
C LEU A 361 -18.31 11.70 -4.58
N SER A 362 -18.00 12.66 -5.45
CA SER A 362 -18.77 13.89 -5.55
C SER A 362 -20.19 13.64 -6.07
N GLN A 363 -20.35 12.78 -7.08
CA GLN A 363 -21.67 12.39 -7.60
C GLN A 363 -22.52 11.71 -6.52
N LEU A 364 -21.95 10.81 -5.74
CA LEU A 364 -22.64 10.11 -4.64
C LEU A 364 -23.29 11.07 -3.63
N CYS A 365 -22.68 12.24 -3.42
CA CYS A 365 -23.22 13.26 -2.52
C CYS A 365 -24.27 14.17 -3.16
N LEU A 366 -24.34 14.23 -4.50
CA LEU A 366 -25.32 15.05 -5.23
C LEU A 366 -26.64 14.30 -5.46
N ASP A 367 -26.57 12.97 -5.50
CA ASP A 367 -27.72 12.09 -5.69
C ASP A 367 -28.49 11.82 -4.36
N SER A 368 -28.28 12.67 -3.35
CA SER A 368 -28.85 12.54 -1.99
C SER A 368 -30.06 13.42 -1.77
#